data_1116f18c5d1bce957c85ebfca4e674f8
#
_entry.id   1116f18c5d1bce957c85ebfca4e674f8
#
_cell.length_a   1.000
_cell.length_b   1.000
_cell.length_c   1.000
_cell.angle_alpha   90.00
_cell.angle_beta   90.00
_cell.angle_gamma   90.00
#
_symmetry.space_group_name_H-M   'P 1'
#
loop_
_entity.id
_entity.type
_entity.pdbx_description
1 polymer ?
#
loop_
_entity_poly.entity_id
_entity_poly.type
_entity_poly.pdbx_seq_one_letter_code
_entity_poly.pdbx_strand_id
1 'polypeptide(L)'
;MLHDQLSGPGRGIKDERVLAAMRAVPRHEFVPDDQRFSAYDDRPLLIGYGQTISQPFIVAFMTEQLKPQPTDRVLEIGTGSGYQAAILSGLVKEVFTIEIVE
;
A
#
# COMPACT_ATOMS: atom_id res chain seq x y z
N MET A 1 -4.94 14.47 4.58
CA MET A 1 -3.53 14.07 4.35
C MET A 1 -3.39 13.13 3.18
N LEU A 2 -3.93 11.91 3.25
CA LEU A 2 -3.84 11.00 2.10
C LEU A 2 -4.53 11.56 0.86
N HIS A 3 -5.63 12.29 1.03
CA HIS A 3 -6.33 12.89 -0.11
C HIS A 3 -5.39 13.77 -0.94
N ASP A 4 -4.65 14.68 -0.30
CA ASP A 4 -3.75 15.57 -1.01
C ASP A 4 -2.60 14.81 -1.67
N GLN A 5 -2.09 13.76 -1.01
CA GLN A 5 -1.00 12.95 -1.54
C GLN A 5 -1.43 12.16 -2.77
N LEU A 6 -2.68 11.71 -2.83
CA LEU A 6 -3.15 10.79 -3.86
C LEU A 6 -3.95 11.47 -4.96
N SER A 7 -4.72 12.50 -4.63
CA SER A 7 -5.65 13.14 -5.56
C SER A 7 -5.30 14.59 -5.90
N GLY A 8 -4.26 15.14 -5.27
CA GLY A 8 -3.84 16.51 -5.53
C GLY A 8 -3.20 16.69 -6.91
N PRO A 9 -2.80 17.93 -7.24
CA PRO A 9 -2.19 18.20 -8.54
C PRO A 9 -0.97 17.32 -8.78
N GLY A 10 -0.90 16.72 -9.96
CA GLY A 10 0.20 15.86 -10.35
C GLY A 10 0.13 14.44 -9.83
N ARG A 11 -0.87 14.11 -9.03
CA ARG A 11 -1.03 12.75 -8.48
C ARG A 11 -2.08 11.94 -9.23
N GLY A 12 -3.33 12.35 -9.22
CA GLY A 12 -4.35 11.82 -10.11
C GLY A 12 -4.85 10.41 -9.86
N ILE A 13 -4.81 9.93 -8.61
CA ILE A 13 -5.46 8.66 -8.28
C ILE A 13 -6.98 8.90 -8.32
N LYS A 14 -7.66 8.20 -9.22
CA LYS A 14 -9.09 8.41 -9.47
C LYS A 14 -9.99 7.26 -9.06
N ASP A 15 -9.43 6.05 -8.92
CA ASP A 15 -10.22 4.87 -8.58
C ASP A 15 -10.70 4.99 -7.12
N GLU A 16 -12.01 5.17 -6.94
CA GLU A 16 -12.59 5.34 -5.61
C GLU A 16 -12.38 4.12 -4.71
N ARG A 17 -12.33 2.93 -5.28
CA ARG A 17 -12.09 1.72 -4.50
C ARG A 17 -10.67 1.72 -3.95
N VAL A 18 -9.69 2.15 -4.76
CA VAL A 18 -8.30 2.27 -4.32
C VAL A 18 -8.18 3.33 -3.23
N LEU A 19 -8.80 4.48 -3.42
CA LEU A 19 -8.79 5.56 -2.43
C LEU A 19 -9.42 5.10 -1.11
N ALA A 20 -10.54 4.38 -1.18
CA ALA A 20 -11.20 3.86 0.01
C ALA A 20 -10.32 2.86 0.75
N ALA A 21 -9.64 1.97 0.01
CA ALA A 21 -8.73 1.00 0.62
C ALA A 21 -7.56 1.70 1.31
N MET A 22 -7.00 2.73 0.68
CA MET A 22 -5.90 3.50 1.27
C MET A 22 -6.33 4.19 2.56
N ARG A 23 -7.58 4.66 2.63
CA ARG A 23 -8.09 5.29 3.86
C ARG A 23 -8.40 4.26 4.96
N ALA A 24 -8.83 3.07 4.57
CA ALA A 24 -9.29 2.05 5.52
C ALA A 24 -8.14 1.30 6.19
N VAL A 25 -7.00 1.13 5.50
CA VAL A 25 -5.88 0.36 6.03
C VAL A 25 -4.97 1.27 6.86
N PRO A 26 -4.77 0.95 8.15
CA PRO A 26 -3.96 1.81 9.03
C PRO A 26 -2.46 1.62 8.78
N ARG A 27 -1.93 2.42 7.88
CA ARG A 27 -0.52 2.34 7.46
C ARG A 27 0.46 2.35 8.64
N HIS A 28 0.14 3.12 9.70
CA HIS A 28 1.03 3.24 10.85
C HIS A 28 1.21 1.92 11.62
N GLU A 29 0.34 0.94 11.41
CA GLU A 29 0.47 -0.37 12.02
C GLU A 29 1.40 -1.29 11.23
N PHE A 30 1.85 -0.86 10.06
CA PHE A 30 2.72 -1.66 9.18
C PHE A 30 4.17 -1.17 9.19
N VAL A 31 4.51 -0.24 10.08
CA VAL A 31 5.87 0.29 10.22
C VAL A 31 6.35 0.06 11.65
N PRO A 32 7.69 0.01 11.85
CA PRO A 32 8.24 -0.10 13.23
C PRO A 32 7.82 1.10 14.08
N ASP A 33 7.82 0.91 15.41
CA ASP A 33 7.35 1.94 16.34
C ASP A 33 8.08 3.26 16.16
N ASP A 34 9.38 3.23 15.87
CA ASP A 34 10.19 4.44 15.69
C ASP A 34 9.89 5.17 14.39
N GLN A 35 9.08 4.57 13.49
CA GLN A 35 8.68 5.17 12.23
C GLN A 35 7.21 5.62 12.22
N ARG A 36 6.48 5.43 13.32
CA ARG A 36 5.04 5.71 13.33
C ARG A 36 4.70 7.17 13.09
N PHE A 37 5.52 8.10 13.59
CA PHE A 37 5.30 9.52 13.34
C PHE A 37 5.39 9.87 11.86
N SER A 38 6.16 9.11 11.10
CA SER A 38 6.39 9.36 9.68
C SER A 38 5.55 8.45 8.78
N ALA A 39 4.66 7.63 9.35
CA ALA A 39 3.94 6.59 8.61
C ALA A 39 3.17 7.10 7.41
N TYR A 40 2.63 8.32 7.50
CA TYR A 40 1.83 8.91 6.43
C TYR A 40 2.58 9.98 5.63
N ASP A 41 3.89 10.10 5.83
CA ASP A 41 4.71 10.98 5.02
C ASP A 41 4.75 10.48 3.57
N ASP A 42 4.85 11.42 2.63
CA ASP A 42 4.87 11.10 1.21
C ASP A 42 6.28 10.67 0.78
N ARG A 43 6.75 9.56 1.37
CA ARG A 43 8.08 8.98 1.11
C ARG A 43 8.10 7.53 1.56
N PRO A 44 9.05 6.71 1.05
CA PRO A 44 9.25 5.36 1.58
C PRO A 44 9.89 5.41 2.96
N LEU A 45 9.69 4.36 3.75
CA LEU A 45 10.26 4.24 5.09
C LEU A 45 10.95 2.89 5.26
N LEU A 46 12.02 2.87 6.04
CA LEU A 46 12.70 1.62 6.38
C LEU A 46 11.87 0.81 7.36
N ILE A 47 11.76 -0.49 7.12
CA ILE A 47 11.02 -1.42 7.99
C ILE A 47 11.91 -2.52 8.58
N GLY A 48 13.22 -2.45 8.32
CA GLY A 48 14.17 -3.46 8.80
C GLY A 48 14.68 -4.33 7.67
N TYR A 49 15.77 -5.05 7.92
CA TYR A 49 16.39 -5.96 6.94
C TYR A 49 16.75 -5.27 5.62
N GLY A 50 17.00 -3.96 5.65
CA GLY A 50 17.30 -3.19 4.44
C GLY A 50 16.10 -2.98 3.52
N GLN A 51 14.90 -3.30 3.98
CA GLN A 51 13.67 -3.14 3.19
C GLN A 51 12.94 -1.87 3.54
N THR A 52 12.07 -1.44 2.63
CA THR A 52 11.23 -0.26 2.84
C THR A 52 9.77 -0.58 2.58
N ILE A 53 8.88 0.20 3.20
CA ILE A 53 7.49 0.31 2.79
C ILE A 53 7.43 1.47 1.80
N SER A 54 6.83 1.26 0.64
CA SER A 54 6.77 2.27 -0.41
C SER A 54 5.95 3.48 0.03
N GLN A 55 6.24 4.67 -0.55
CA GLN A 55 5.44 5.84 -0.23
C GLN A 55 3.98 5.63 -0.61
N PRO A 56 3.03 6.26 0.10
CA PRO A 56 1.60 6.03 -0.15
C PRO A 56 1.17 6.19 -1.60
N PHE A 57 1.64 7.24 -2.28
CA PHE A 57 1.26 7.47 -3.68
C PHE A 57 1.67 6.30 -4.57
N ILE A 58 2.88 5.76 -4.37
CA ILE A 58 3.37 4.66 -5.21
C ILE A 58 2.50 3.41 -5.01
N VAL A 59 2.13 3.10 -3.76
CA VAL A 59 1.25 1.97 -3.48
C VAL A 59 -0.08 2.16 -4.20
N ALA A 60 -0.69 3.34 -4.07
CA ALA A 60 -1.97 3.63 -4.71
C ALA A 60 -1.87 3.61 -6.23
N PHE A 61 -0.82 4.21 -6.78
CA PHE A 61 -0.62 4.27 -8.22
C PHE A 61 -0.48 2.87 -8.82
N MET A 62 0.37 2.04 -8.23
CA MET A 62 0.57 0.68 -8.73
C MET A 62 -0.71 -0.14 -8.60
N THR A 63 -1.44 0.02 -7.50
CA THR A 63 -2.71 -0.68 -7.31
C THR A 63 -3.73 -0.26 -8.36
N GLU A 64 -3.81 1.04 -8.64
CA GLU A 64 -4.73 1.55 -9.66
C GLU A 64 -4.37 1.03 -11.06
N GLN A 65 -3.07 0.96 -11.38
CA GLN A 65 -2.62 0.45 -12.67
C GLN A 65 -2.92 -1.05 -12.83
N LEU A 66 -2.91 -1.79 -11.75
CA LEU A 66 -3.25 -3.20 -11.76
C LEU A 66 -4.73 -3.44 -12.08
N LYS A 67 -5.58 -2.47 -11.80
CA LYS A 67 -7.04 -2.52 -12.02
C LYS A 67 -7.68 -3.75 -11.36
N PRO A 68 -7.50 -3.92 -10.05
CA PRO A 68 -7.99 -5.12 -9.37
C PRO A 68 -9.51 -5.20 -9.38
N GLN A 69 -10.03 -6.40 -9.62
CA GLN A 69 -11.46 -6.67 -9.62
C GLN A 69 -11.84 -7.54 -8.42
N PRO A 70 -13.08 -7.46 -7.93
CA PRO A 70 -13.50 -8.26 -6.76
C PRO A 70 -13.38 -9.76 -6.93
N THR A 71 -13.32 -10.25 -8.17
CA THR A 71 -13.18 -11.67 -8.47
C THR A 71 -11.75 -12.12 -8.68
N ASP A 72 -10.79 -11.18 -8.66
CA ASP A 72 -9.39 -11.50 -8.95
C ASP A 72 -8.72 -12.24 -7.81
N ARG A 73 -7.73 -13.04 -8.16
CA ARG A 73 -6.75 -13.63 -7.24
C ARG A 73 -5.40 -13.05 -7.58
N VAL A 74 -4.71 -12.53 -6.58
CA VAL A 74 -3.45 -11.81 -6.78
C VAL A 74 -2.32 -12.50 -6.03
N LEU A 75 -1.18 -12.64 -6.69
CA LEU A 75 0.05 -13.14 -6.06
C LEU A 75 1.01 -11.98 -5.88
N GLU A 76 1.44 -11.76 -4.64
CA GLU A 76 2.45 -10.75 -4.31
C GLU A 76 3.77 -11.45 -4.01
N ILE A 77 4.82 -11.02 -4.67
CA ILE A 77 6.18 -11.51 -4.41
C ILE A 77 6.89 -10.47 -3.55
N GLY A 78 7.42 -10.91 -2.40
CA GLY A 78 8.08 -10.00 -1.47
C GLY A 78 7.06 -9.26 -0.61
N THR A 79 6.53 -9.94 0.41
CA THR A 79 5.48 -9.40 1.29
C THR A 79 5.91 -8.12 2.01
N GLY A 80 7.18 -8.03 2.40
CA GLY A 80 7.70 -6.87 3.13
C GLY A 80 6.91 -6.64 4.41
N SER A 81 6.32 -5.44 4.53
CA SER A 81 5.54 -5.06 5.71
C SER A 81 4.14 -5.70 5.73
N GLY A 82 3.67 -6.21 4.60
CA GLY A 82 2.30 -6.67 4.46
C GLY A 82 1.31 -5.57 4.08
N TYR A 83 1.77 -4.33 3.96
CA TYR A 83 0.89 -3.20 3.69
C TYR A 83 0.19 -3.32 2.33
N GLN A 84 0.94 -3.63 1.27
CA GLN A 84 0.36 -3.80 -0.06
C GLN A 84 -0.66 -4.94 -0.08
N ALA A 85 -0.36 -6.05 0.59
CA ALA A 85 -1.29 -7.17 0.69
C ALA A 85 -2.58 -6.76 1.41
N ALA A 86 -2.46 -5.95 2.48
CA ALA A 86 -3.63 -5.45 3.20
C ALA A 86 -4.49 -4.55 2.30
N ILE A 87 -3.87 -3.67 1.51
CA ILE A 87 -4.60 -2.84 0.55
C ILE A 87 -5.34 -3.71 -0.46
N LEU A 88 -4.65 -4.69 -1.05
CA LEU A 88 -5.25 -5.56 -2.06
C LEU A 88 -6.37 -6.42 -1.49
N SER A 89 -6.27 -6.84 -0.23
CA SER A 89 -7.25 -7.74 0.37
C SER A 89 -8.66 -7.15 0.40
N GLY A 90 -8.79 -5.83 0.39
CA GLY A 90 -10.09 -5.16 0.34
C GLY A 90 -10.62 -4.97 -1.09
N LEU A 91 -9.83 -5.33 -2.10
CA LEU A 91 -10.15 -5.03 -3.50
C LEU A 91 -10.37 -6.28 -4.35
N VAL A 92 -9.81 -7.42 -3.94
CA VAL A 92 -9.83 -8.66 -4.73
C VAL A 92 -10.35 -9.81 -3.88
N LYS A 93 -10.61 -10.94 -4.53
CA LYS A 93 -11.15 -12.12 -3.86
C LYS A 93 -10.14 -12.76 -2.92
N GLU A 94 -8.90 -12.93 -3.37
CA GLU A 94 -7.85 -13.58 -2.60
C GLU A 94 -6.50 -12.94 -2.90
N VAL A 95 -5.66 -12.82 -1.87
CA VAL A 95 -4.27 -12.39 -2.02
C VAL A 95 -3.37 -13.49 -1.48
N PHE A 96 -2.40 -13.91 -2.28
CA PHE A 96 -1.36 -14.86 -1.88
C PHE A 96 -0.04 -14.10 -1.85
N THR A 97 0.71 -14.22 -0.77
CA THR A 97 1.99 -13.53 -0.63
C THR A 97 3.11 -14.53 -0.41
N ILE A 98 4.28 -14.21 -0.97
CA ILE A 98 5.49 -15.01 -0.79
C ILE A 98 6.58 -14.08 -0.29
N GLU A 99 7.15 -14.39 0.87
CA GLU A 99 8.28 -13.64 1.41
C GLU A 99 9.56 -14.44 1.17
N ILE A 100 10.53 -13.80 0.53
CA ILE A 100 11.79 -14.45 0.16
C ILE A 100 12.99 -13.93 0.96
N VAL A 101 12.78 -12.96 1.83
CA VAL A 101 13.83 -12.43 2.72
C VAL A 101 13.80 -13.24 4.00
N GLU A 102 14.95 -13.77 4.38
CA GLU A 102 15.11 -14.57 5.58
C GLU A 102 15.49 -13.72 6.80
#